data_0143946bc66195e1c16a7bff5e2c93a1
#
_entry.id   0143946bc66195e1c16a7bff5e2c93a1
#
_cell.length_a   1.000
_cell.length_b   1.000
_cell.length_c   1.000
_cell.angle_alpha   90.00
_cell.angle_beta   90.00
_cell.angle_gamma   90.00
#
_symmetry.space_group_name_H-M   'P 1'
#
loop_
_entity.id
_entity.type
_entity.pdbx_description
1 polymer ?
#
loop_
_entity_poly.entity_id
_entity_poly.type
_entity_poly.pdbx_seq_one_letter_code
_entity_poly.pdbx_strand_id
1 'polypeptide(L)'
;MKHGKLEDSDARVAESFQIRVATIAVALVAAVFFTGCATASKQATAGKFYHVGLVWLKEPGNAEHRQKIIAAAHSFAREIPEVEFLSVGRTLPKMSQLTDASFDICFVMRLEDKAALDSYGKHPVHQKAAQEVFLPFSQKTLFYDFTSE
;
A
#
# COMPACT_ATOMS: atom_id res chain seq x y z
N MET A 1 27.46 53.68 -51.25
CA MET A 1 27.70 52.84 -50.05
C MET A 1 26.46 52.93 -49.17
N LYS A 2 25.41 52.11 -49.39
CA LYS A 2 24.19 52.04 -48.55
C LYS A 2 23.48 50.67 -48.69
N HIS A 3 24.21 49.56 -48.85
CA HIS A 3 23.57 48.19 -48.92
C HIS A 3 23.78 47.30 -47.70
N GLY A 4 24.62 47.71 -46.73
CA GLY A 4 24.93 46.84 -45.60
C GLY A 4 24.01 46.90 -44.36
N LYS A 5 22.96 47.80 -44.36
CA LYS A 5 22.16 48.04 -43.16
C LYS A 5 20.80 47.31 -43.16
N LEU A 6 20.38 46.80 -44.29
CA LEU A 6 19.09 46.08 -44.42
C LEU A 6 19.22 44.60 -44.17
N GLU A 7 20.33 43.96 -44.57
CA GLU A 7 20.58 42.51 -44.32
C GLU A 7 20.75 42.16 -42.84
N ASP A 8 21.36 43.05 -42.03
CA ASP A 8 21.56 42.84 -40.59
C ASP A 8 20.24 42.95 -39.78
N SER A 9 19.25 43.68 -40.32
CA SER A 9 17.94 43.78 -39.68
C SER A 9 17.10 42.53 -39.87
N ASP A 10 17.13 41.93 -41.05
CA ASP A 10 16.33 40.75 -41.39
C ASP A 10 16.89 39.48 -40.70
N ALA A 11 18.21 39.38 -40.57
CA ALA A 11 18.85 38.32 -39.83
C ALA A 11 18.47 38.31 -38.33
N ARG A 12 18.45 39.47 -37.69
CA ARG A 12 18.05 39.61 -36.27
C ARG A 12 16.58 39.31 -36.01
N VAL A 13 15.70 39.69 -36.97
CA VAL A 13 14.28 39.37 -36.88
C VAL A 13 14.04 37.87 -37.03
N ALA A 14 14.74 37.20 -37.94
CA ALA A 14 14.66 35.74 -38.11
C ALA A 14 15.16 34.97 -36.88
N GLU A 15 16.29 35.41 -36.28
CA GLU A 15 16.84 34.81 -35.08
C GLU A 15 15.91 34.95 -33.85
N SER A 16 15.32 36.16 -33.68
CA SER A 16 14.39 36.39 -32.59
C SER A 16 13.07 35.61 -32.76
N PHE A 17 12.64 35.34 -33.98
CA PHE A 17 11.47 34.51 -34.26
C PHE A 17 11.75 33.03 -33.97
N GLN A 18 12.89 32.51 -34.39
CA GLN A 18 13.32 31.13 -34.11
C GLN A 18 13.45 30.86 -32.61
N ILE A 19 13.99 31.79 -31.83
CA ILE A 19 14.12 31.68 -30.39
C ILE A 19 12.74 31.63 -29.71
N ARG A 20 11.81 32.47 -30.16
CA ARG A 20 10.44 32.53 -29.63
C ARG A 20 9.66 31.23 -29.92
N VAL A 21 9.79 30.69 -31.12
CA VAL A 21 9.13 29.44 -31.51
C VAL A 21 9.71 28.24 -30.71
N ALA A 22 11.03 28.21 -30.53
CA ALA A 22 11.69 27.18 -29.72
C ALA A 22 11.25 27.23 -28.23
N THR A 23 11.13 28.46 -27.68
CA THR A 23 10.69 28.65 -26.28
C THR A 23 9.23 28.21 -26.05
N ILE A 24 8.34 28.51 -27.00
CA ILE A 24 6.94 28.10 -26.94
C ILE A 24 6.80 26.59 -27.09
N ALA A 25 7.58 25.94 -27.97
CA ALA A 25 7.57 24.49 -28.15
C ALA A 25 8.04 23.75 -26.90
N VAL A 26 9.10 24.24 -26.23
CA VAL A 26 9.59 23.67 -24.98
C VAL A 26 8.59 23.84 -23.84
N ALA A 27 7.89 24.98 -23.76
CA ALA A 27 6.85 25.21 -22.74
C ALA A 27 5.63 24.30 -22.93
N LEU A 28 5.23 24.00 -24.17
CA LEU A 28 4.12 23.11 -24.50
C LEU A 28 4.47 21.64 -24.19
N VAL A 29 5.70 21.20 -24.43
CA VAL A 29 6.15 19.84 -24.08
C VAL A 29 6.24 19.65 -22.56
N ALA A 30 6.68 20.66 -21.80
CA ALA A 30 6.72 20.60 -20.34
C ALA A 30 5.31 20.51 -19.70
N ALA A 31 4.29 21.14 -20.32
CA ALA A 31 2.92 21.10 -19.80
C ALA A 31 2.25 19.71 -19.92
N VAL A 32 2.67 18.87 -20.87
CA VAL A 32 2.09 17.54 -21.09
C VAL A 32 2.59 16.52 -20.03
N PHE A 33 3.73 16.75 -19.39
CA PHE A 33 4.28 15.86 -18.37
C PHE A 33 3.68 16.07 -16.97
N PHE A 34 2.93 17.15 -16.73
CA PHE A 34 2.35 17.43 -15.40
C PHE A 34 0.87 17.04 -15.25
N THR A 35 0.22 16.51 -16.27
CA THR A 35 -1.18 16.03 -16.16
C THR A 35 -1.28 14.56 -15.78
N GLY A 36 -0.25 13.98 -15.17
CA GLY A 36 -0.35 12.75 -14.42
C GLY A 36 -0.99 13.01 -13.06
N CYS A 37 -2.24 13.49 -13.00
CA CYS A 37 -3.07 13.29 -11.83
C CYS A 37 -3.20 11.77 -11.64
N ALA A 38 -2.38 11.21 -10.76
CA ALA A 38 -2.69 9.94 -10.12
C ALA A 38 -4.02 10.15 -9.39
N THR A 39 -5.13 9.96 -10.08
CA THR A 39 -6.38 9.63 -9.42
C THR A 39 -6.10 8.31 -8.73
N ALA A 40 -5.73 8.39 -7.44
CA ALA A 40 -5.83 7.24 -6.57
C ALA A 40 -7.29 6.79 -6.69
N SER A 41 -7.53 5.78 -7.51
CA SER A 41 -8.84 5.16 -7.61
C SER A 41 -9.14 4.69 -6.20
N LYS A 42 -10.13 5.30 -5.55
CA LYS A 42 -10.67 4.81 -4.30
C LYS A 42 -11.23 3.43 -4.65
N GLN A 43 -10.39 2.41 -4.43
CA GLN A 43 -10.76 1.04 -4.78
C GLN A 43 -12.05 0.73 -4.05
N ALA A 44 -13.10 0.41 -4.79
CA ALA A 44 -14.38 0.04 -4.20
C ALA A 44 -14.14 -1.13 -3.24
N THR A 45 -14.47 -0.92 -1.97
CA THR A 45 -14.30 -1.94 -0.92
C THR A 45 -15.61 -2.55 -0.48
N ALA A 46 -16.74 -2.08 -1.02
CA ALA A 46 -18.06 -2.64 -0.76
C ALA A 46 -18.13 -4.10 -1.24
N GLY A 47 -18.70 -4.96 -0.41
CA GLY A 47 -18.81 -6.39 -0.67
C GLY A 47 -17.53 -7.20 -0.38
N LYS A 48 -16.42 -6.57 0.00
CA LYS A 48 -15.18 -7.27 0.33
C LYS A 48 -15.22 -7.93 1.70
N PHE A 49 -14.56 -9.06 1.82
CA PHE A 49 -14.45 -9.80 3.08
C PHE A 49 -13.24 -9.31 3.89
N TYR A 50 -13.49 -9.04 5.16
CA TYR A 50 -12.44 -8.65 6.12
C TYR A 50 -12.26 -9.72 7.18
N HIS A 51 -11.02 -10.11 7.39
CA HIS A 51 -10.57 -11.05 8.40
C HIS A 51 -9.64 -10.32 9.37
N VAL A 52 -10.12 -10.10 10.59
CA VAL A 52 -9.39 -9.37 11.64
C VAL A 52 -8.95 -10.37 12.69
N GLY A 53 -7.64 -10.45 12.93
CA GLY A 53 -7.08 -11.34 13.94
C GLY A 53 -6.44 -10.57 15.08
N LEU A 54 -6.75 -10.98 16.31
CA LEU A 54 -6.11 -10.53 17.53
C LEU A 54 -5.30 -11.69 18.11
N VAL A 55 -4.05 -11.44 18.47
CA VAL A 55 -3.12 -12.48 18.96
C VAL A 55 -2.58 -12.07 20.33
N TRP A 56 -2.70 -12.97 21.29
CA TRP A 56 -2.06 -12.91 22.61
C TRP A 56 -0.87 -13.86 22.60
N LEU A 57 0.30 -13.34 22.96
CA LEU A 57 1.51 -14.15 23.02
C LEU A 57 1.53 -15.03 24.29
N LYS A 58 2.18 -16.19 24.24
CA LYS A 58 2.49 -16.99 25.45
C LYS A 58 3.36 -16.24 26.44
N GLU A 59 4.22 -15.36 25.90
CA GLU A 59 5.04 -14.43 26.67
C GLU A 59 4.60 -13.00 26.30
N PRO A 60 3.64 -12.40 27.04
CA PRO A 60 3.11 -11.08 26.75
C PRO A 60 4.21 -10.04 26.62
N GLY A 61 4.15 -9.23 25.55
CA GLY A 61 5.12 -8.16 25.29
C GLY A 61 6.47 -8.64 24.72
N ASN A 62 6.71 -9.93 24.54
CA ASN A 62 7.96 -10.43 23.95
C ASN A 62 8.15 -9.91 22.53
N ALA A 63 9.17 -9.05 22.34
CA ALA A 63 9.42 -8.37 21.08
C ALA A 63 9.86 -9.32 19.95
N GLU A 64 10.62 -10.36 20.27
CA GLU A 64 11.11 -11.35 19.30
C GLU A 64 9.95 -12.21 18.78
N HIS A 65 9.12 -12.76 19.69
CA HIS A 65 7.95 -13.55 19.31
C HIS A 65 6.97 -12.72 18.47
N ARG A 66 6.76 -11.45 18.84
CA ARG A 66 5.93 -10.54 18.07
C ARG A 66 6.46 -10.35 16.66
N GLN A 67 7.77 -10.11 16.50
CA GLN A 67 8.38 -9.92 15.19
C GLN A 67 8.26 -11.17 14.30
N LYS A 68 8.41 -12.37 14.87
CA LYS A 68 8.22 -13.63 14.13
C LYS A 68 6.79 -13.73 13.58
N ILE A 69 5.78 -13.44 14.38
CA ILE A 69 4.37 -13.47 13.95
C ILE A 69 4.09 -12.38 12.89
N ILE A 70 4.58 -11.16 13.09
CA ILE A 70 4.40 -10.07 12.12
C ILE A 70 5.07 -10.43 10.79
N ALA A 71 6.28 -10.99 10.82
CA ALA A 71 6.99 -11.42 9.60
C ALA A 71 6.23 -12.53 8.86
N ALA A 72 5.70 -13.51 9.60
CA ALA A 72 4.86 -14.57 9.03
C ALA A 72 3.56 -14.00 8.41
N ALA A 73 2.90 -13.06 9.07
CA ALA A 73 1.73 -12.39 8.49
C ALA A 73 2.07 -11.64 7.21
N HIS A 74 3.19 -10.93 7.14
CA HIS A 74 3.62 -10.26 5.91
C HIS A 74 3.89 -11.24 4.75
N SER A 75 4.30 -12.49 5.02
CA SER A 75 4.44 -13.49 3.96
C SER A 75 3.11 -13.84 3.31
N PHE A 76 1.99 -13.78 4.04
CA PHE A 76 0.66 -14.01 3.49
C PHE A 76 0.34 -13.05 2.35
N ALA A 77 0.58 -11.75 2.55
CA ALA A 77 0.32 -10.73 1.52
C ALA A 77 1.26 -10.84 0.30
N ARG A 78 2.44 -11.44 0.46
CA ARG A 78 3.39 -11.60 -0.64
C ARG A 78 3.18 -12.89 -1.43
N GLU A 79 2.71 -13.94 -0.80
CA GLU A 79 2.79 -15.31 -1.33
C GLU A 79 1.43 -15.97 -1.51
N ILE A 80 0.35 -15.38 -0.95
CA ILE A 80 -1.01 -15.91 -1.05
C ILE A 80 -1.84 -14.95 -1.92
N PRO A 81 -2.20 -15.37 -3.14
CA PRO A 81 -2.90 -14.49 -4.11
C PRO A 81 -4.25 -13.96 -3.62
N GLU A 82 -4.93 -14.70 -2.76
CA GLU A 82 -6.23 -14.32 -2.19
C GLU A 82 -6.16 -13.12 -1.27
N VAL A 83 -4.97 -12.77 -0.75
CA VAL A 83 -4.77 -11.64 0.16
C VAL A 83 -4.60 -10.35 -0.62
N GLU A 84 -5.70 -9.60 -0.79
CA GLU A 84 -5.69 -8.31 -1.51
C GLU A 84 -5.03 -7.18 -0.70
N PHE A 85 -5.11 -7.26 0.62
CA PHE A 85 -4.57 -6.27 1.55
C PHE A 85 -4.28 -6.90 2.89
N LEU A 86 -3.20 -6.48 3.52
CA LEU A 86 -2.86 -6.82 4.89
C LEU A 86 -2.27 -5.60 5.61
N SER A 87 -2.80 -5.33 6.80
CA SER A 87 -2.15 -4.47 7.79
C SER A 87 -1.93 -5.27 9.06
N VAL A 88 -0.73 -5.23 9.61
CA VAL A 88 -0.39 -5.96 10.84
C VAL A 88 0.49 -5.08 11.73
N GLY A 89 0.24 -5.13 13.04
CA GLY A 89 1.01 -4.35 13.99
C GLY A 89 0.77 -4.75 15.44
N ARG A 90 1.48 -4.07 16.32
CA ARG A 90 1.36 -4.26 17.77
C ARG A 90 0.21 -3.43 18.33
N THR A 91 -0.32 -3.87 19.48
CA THR A 91 -1.21 -3.04 20.30
C THR A 91 -0.52 -1.75 20.76
N LEU A 92 -1.31 -0.72 20.99
CA LEU A 92 -0.87 0.51 21.65
C LEU A 92 -1.27 0.49 23.14
N PRO A 93 -0.63 1.30 23.99
CA PRO A 93 -1.10 1.49 25.36
C PRO A 93 -2.57 1.88 25.39
N LYS A 94 -3.27 1.48 26.44
CA LYS A 94 -4.69 1.81 26.63
C LYS A 94 -4.89 3.33 26.64
N MET A 95 -5.62 3.84 25.65
CA MET A 95 -5.82 5.28 25.46
C MET A 95 -7.16 5.78 26.04
N SER A 96 -8.12 4.89 26.28
CA SER A 96 -9.43 5.21 26.83
C SER A 96 -10.05 3.99 27.52
N GLN A 97 -11.16 4.17 28.21
CA GLN A 97 -11.89 3.06 28.81
C GLN A 97 -12.52 2.13 27.76
N LEU A 98 -12.73 2.62 26.54
CA LEU A 98 -13.28 1.86 25.42
C LEU A 98 -12.21 1.13 24.60
N THR A 99 -10.93 1.36 24.91
CA THR A 99 -9.82 0.71 24.21
C THR A 99 -9.45 -0.60 24.91
N ASP A 100 -9.56 -1.72 24.22
CA ASP A 100 -8.95 -2.99 24.64
C ASP A 100 -7.49 -3.03 24.17
N ALA A 101 -6.57 -3.12 25.10
CA ALA A 101 -5.14 -3.26 24.85
C ALA A 101 -4.59 -4.57 25.42
N SER A 102 -5.44 -5.58 25.60
CA SER A 102 -5.06 -6.86 26.18
C SER A 102 -4.29 -7.79 25.25
N PHE A 103 -4.35 -7.53 23.93
CA PHE A 103 -3.66 -8.33 22.92
C PHE A 103 -2.26 -7.77 22.61
N ASP A 104 -1.39 -8.59 22.01
CA ASP A 104 -0.03 -8.17 21.60
C ASP A 104 0.00 -7.72 20.14
N ILE A 105 -0.74 -8.40 19.26
CA ILE A 105 -0.73 -8.17 17.80
C ILE A 105 -2.16 -8.11 17.28
N CYS A 106 -2.40 -7.19 16.34
CA CYS A 106 -3.61 -7.16 15.54
C CYS A 106 -3.21 -7.19 14.07
N PHE A 107 -3.98 -7.90 13.25
CA PHE A 107 -3.93 -7.76 11.81
C PHE A 107 -5.32 -7.59 11.21
N VAL A 108 -5.38 -6.89 10.11
CA VAL A 108 -6.57 -6.74 9.27
C VAL A 108 -6.20 -7.21 7.88
N MET A 109 -6.90 -8.20 7.40
CA MET A 109 -6.76 -8.74 6.06
C MET A 109 -8.03 -8.49 5.27
N ARG A 110 -7.89 -8.16 3.98
CA ARG A 110 -9.00 -8.06 3.04
C ARG A 110 -8.83 -9.12 1.96
N LEU A 111 -9.92 -9.81 1.68
CA LEU A 111 -10.06 -10.83 0.66
C LEU A 111 -11.26 -10.49 -0.23
N GLU A 112 -11.39 -11.16 -1.36
CA GLU A 112 -12.54 -10.98 -2.25
C GLU A 112 -13.86 -11.36 -1.54
N ASP A 113 -13.91 -12.58 -1.01
CA ASP A 113 -15.08 -13.17 -0.39
C ASP A 113 -14.71 -14.28 0.61
N LYS A 114 -15.73 -14.98 1.13
CA LYS A 114 -15.55 -16.12 2.03
C LYS A 114 -14.82 -17.30 1.35
N ALA A 115 -15.00 -17.52 0.05
CA ALA A 115 -14.33 -18.61 -0.66
C ALA A 115 -12.83 -18.36 -0.75
N ALA A 116 -12.42 -17.09 -0.91
CA ALA A 116 -11.03 -16.67 -0.83
C ALA A 116 -10.44 -16.92 0.56
N LEU A 117 -11.20 -16.71 1.65
CA LEU A 117 -10.76 -17.07 3.01
C LEU A 117 -10.56 -18.58 3.15
N ASP A 118 -11.46 -19.40 2.60
CA ASP A 118 -11.35 -20.85 2.66
C ASP A 118 -10.11 -21.35 1.87
N SER A 119 -9.77 -20.71 0.75
CA SER A 119 -8.57 -20.97 -0.04
C SER A 119 -7.30 -20.53 0.69
N TYR A 120 -7.29 -19.31 1.24
CA TYR A 120 -6.22 -18.79 2.09
C TYR A 120 -5.90 -19.75 3.24
N GLY A 121 -6.92 -20.22 3.97
CA GLY A 121 -6.75 -21.13 5.10
C GLY A 121 -6.10 -22.48 4.72
N LYS A 122 -6.27 -22.93 3.47
CA LYS A 122 -5.68 -24.17 2.94
C LYS A 122 -4.32 -23.96 2.29
N HIS A 123 -3.91 -22.71 2.07
CA HIS A 123 -2.67 -22.40 1.36
C HIS A 123 -1.44 -22.91 2.15
N PRO A 124 -0.45 -23.54 1.51
CA PRO A 124 0.72 -24.12 2.20
C PRO A 124 1.49 -23.11 3.06
N VAL A 125 1.63 -21.87 2.60
CA VAL A 125 2.29 -20.79 3.35
C VAL A 125 1.54 -20.49 4.65
N HIS A 126 0.20 -20.41 4.61
CA HIS A 126 -0.62 -20.22 5.81
C HIS A 126 -0.48 -21.40 6.77
N GLN A 127 -0.61 -22.63 6.26
CA GLN A 127 -0.52 -23.85 7.08
C GLN A 127 0.83 -23.97 7.78
N LYS A 128 1.91 -23.71 7.05
CA LYS A 128 3.27 -23.71 7.61
C LYS A 128 3.42 -22.64 8.70
N ALA A 129 3.03 -21.41 8.43
CA ALA A 129 3.10 -20.32 9.41
C ALA A 129 2.24 -20.60 10.66
N ALA A 130 1.05 -21.16 10.47
CA ALA A 130 0.18 -21.56 11.59
C ALA A 130 0.90 -22.57 12.52
N GLN A 131 1.53 -23.60 11.97
CA GLN A 131 2.18 -24.65 12.72
C GLN A 131 3.54 -24.24 13.32
N GLU A 132 4.36 -23.52 12.56
CA GLU A 132 5.74 -23.23 12.94
C GLU A 132 5.90 -21.89 13.70
N VAL A 133 4.91 -20.96 13.57
CA VAL A 133 5.02 -19.63 14.14
C VAL A 133 3.82 -19.30 15.04
N PHE A 134 2.59 -19.34 14.53
CA PHE A 134 1.45 -18.92 15.34
C PHE A 134 1.23 -19.86 16.54
N LEU A 135 1.07 -21.15 16.34
CA LEU A 135 0.85 -22.11 17.44
C LEU A 135 1.97 -22.14 18.49
N PRO A 136 3.28 -22.11 18.13
CA PRO A 136 4.35 -22.07 19.12
C PRO A 136 4.35 -20.82 19.99
N PHE A 137 4.06 -19.65 19.43
CA PHE A 137 4.23 -18.36 20.13
C PHE A 137 2.92 -17.76 20.64
N SER A 138 1.74 -18.17 20.15
CA SER A 138 0.45 -17.62 20.58
C SER A 138 -0.16 -18.45 21.70
N GLN A 139 -0.62 -17.78 22.74
CA GLN A 139 -1.49 -18.36 23.78
C GLN A 139 -2.94 -18.43 23.30
N LYS A 140 -3.39 -17.40 22.59
CA LYS A 140 -4.74 -17.24 22.09
C LYS A 140 -4.73 -16.47 20.79
N THR A 141 -5.60 -16.85 19.87
CA THR A 141 -5.94 -16.06 18.70
C THR A 141 -7.45 -15.95 18.59
N LEU A 142 -7.96 -14.75 18.26
CA LEU A 142 -9.37 -14.50 18.08
C LEU A 142 -9.57 -13.81 16.74
N PHE A 143 -10.58 -14.23 15.99
CA PHE A 143 -10.91 -13.67 14.68
C PHE A 143 -12.27 -13.00 14.69
N TYR A 144 -12.37 -11.92 13.91
CA TYR A 144 -13.60 -11.23 13.58
C TYR A 144 -13.71 -11.09 12.09
N ASP A 145 -14.77 -11.66 11.53
CA ASP A 145 -15.02 -11.69 10.09
C ASP A 145 -16.24 -10.85 9.76
N PHE A 146 -16.14 -10.01 8.73
CA PHE A 146 -17.28 -9.23 8.27
C PHE A 146 -17.15 -8.90 6.77
N THR A 147 -18.26 -8.58 6.14
CA THR A 147 -18.30 -8.05 4.79
C THR A 147 -18.59 -6.56 4.83
N SER A 148 -17.84 -5.76 4.05
CA SER A 148 -18.07 -4.31 3.96
C SER A 148 -19.32 -4.00 3.13
N GLU A 149 -20.07 -2.97 3.54
CA GLU A 149 -21.27 -2.47 2.88
C GLU A 149 -21.03 -1.13 2.17
#